data_c777e65d2df880a764b91dc5a165feb2
#
_entry.id   c777e65d2df880a764b91dc5a165feb2
#
_cell.length_a   1.000
_cell.length_b   1.000
_cell.length_c   1.000
_cell.angle_alpha   90.00
_cell.angle_beta   90.00
_cell.angle_gamma   90.00
#
_symmetry.space_group_name_H-M   'P 1'
#
loop_
_entity.id
_entity.type
_entity.pdbx_description
1 polymer ?
#
loop_
_entity_poly.entity_id
_entity_poly.type
_entity_poly.pdbx_seq_one_letter_code
_entity_poly.pdbx_strand_id
1 'polypeptide(L)'
;ADIDAEMDRARAYLVPATGTLLRNVLLDELIDKHASDIINIPNTGLVQLLDHRDTAALQTLYNLYAPMHPTLLILQTNIHSHILELGQKFAVSLAPLSSNTTQNDEQEGSRDKDKPAQVLGMAAKTAMALRWVQDILDLYDAYDEIIRVSFSECQSMRQSIHDAFIEVINSNSRAPELLSLFMDDSLKNGLKRKGEQEIDHLLERSVLMFRFLQNKDAFEHYYKLHLAKRLLLGRSLSDDAEHSLVSKLKVECGSQFTLKLEGMFKDMQLSSDLANGFKESGAANADLDLSLSVLTPTYWPALAPPMSEEAKQEMQSVEPPPGILRTLVEEFTQYYNHHRSGRRLAWQYNMGNADIKLQFGTRTYELNVSTYQMFILSLFADIDDLSLTTTEIQQQTRIPIEVLTRQLQSLACAKYKILSKTPASRDVGPNDKFAFNNNFKSAQYRIRIPVVAAKASVETEKEKSESMAAIGLERQYVVEAAIVRIMKTRKQMVHEQLVTEVIKQLSARFLPTPKLIKESIGRLIDREYLQRSPDDPRLYNYLA
;
A
#
# COMPACT_ATOMS: atom_id res chain seq x y z
N ALA A 1 -35.23 9.85 -35.27
CA ALA A 1 -35.65 10.37 -36.57
C ALA A 1 -37.17 10.18 -36.79
N ASP A 2 -37.71 8.96 -36.76
CA ASP A 2 -39.13 8.73 -37.10
C ASP A 2 -40.08 9.24 -36.02
N ILE A 3 -39.72 9.12 -34.74
CA ILE A 3 -40.47 9.70 -33.61
C ILE A 3 -40.50 11.22 -33.72
N ASP A 4 -39.39 11.85 -34.04
CA ASP A 4 -39.27 13.30 -34.16
C ASP A 4 -40.07 13.82 -35.36
N ALA A 5 -40.01 13.09 -36.50
CA ALA A 5 -40.82 13.42 -37.68
C ALA A 5 -42.35 13.32 -37.39
N GLU A 6 -42.76 12.32 -36.63
CA GLU A 6 -44.15 12.16 -36.22
C GLU A 6 -44.57 13.24 -35.22
N MET A 7 -43.66 13.62 -34.31
CA MET A 7 -43.92 14.72 -33.37
C MET A 7 -44.02 16.09 -34.09
N ASP A 8 -43.19 16.32 -35.11
CA ASP A 8 -43.27 17.54 -35.91
C ASP A 8 -44.58 17.58 -36.72
N ARG A 9 -45.00 16.43 -37.25
CA ARG A 9 -46.32 16.32 -37.90
C ARG A 9 -47.45 16.58 -36.89
N ALA A 10 -47.40 16.02 -35.70
CA ALA A 10 -48.34 16.24 -34.65
C ALA A 10 -48.43 17.73 -34.23
N ARG A 11 -47.28 18.40 -34.10
CA ARG A 11 -47.22 19.86 -33.81
C ARG A 11 -47.86 20.73 -34.88
N ALA A 12 -47.79 20.31 -36.14
CA ALA A 12 -48.34 21.05 -37.26
C ALA A 12 -49.87 20.96 -37.34
N TYR A 13 -50.46 19.85 -36.86
CA TYR A 13 -51.87 19.57 -37.08
C TYR A 13 -52.71 19.39 -35.80
N LEU A 14 -52.08 19.22 -34.63
CA LEU A 14 -52.77 18.91 -33.37
C LEU A 14 -52.59 20.04 -32.35
N VAL A 15 -53.53 20.13 -31.38
CA VAL A 15 -53.42 21.02 -30.24
C VAL A 15 -52.19 20.68 -29.40
N PRO A 16 -51.42 21.63 -28.86
CA PRO A 16 -50.19 21.38 -28.08
C PRO A 16 -50.33 20.35 -26.97
N ALA A 17 -51.45 20.31 -26.28
CA ALA A 17 -51.75 19.31 -25.23
C ALA A 17 -51.82 17.88 -25.77
N THR A 18 -52.33 17.68 -26.99
CA THR A 18 -52.39 16.35 -27.65
C THR A 18 -51.01 15.90 -28.08
N GLY A 19 -50.13 16.83 -28.47
CA GLY A 19 -48.75 16.51 -28.82
C GLY A 19 -47.96 15.90 -27.65
N THR A 20 -48.14 16.43 -26.43
CA THR A 20 -47.48 15.87 -25.23
C THR A 20 -48.02 14.47 -24.87
N LEU A 21 -49.33 14.25 -24.98
CA LEU A 21 -49.96 12.95 -24.77
C LEU A 21 -49.47 11.90 -25.79
N LEU A 22 -49.44 12.28 -27.06
CA LEU A 22 -48.93 11.41 -28.14
C LEU A 22 -47.49 11.00 -27.90
N ARG A 23 -46.63 11.96 -27.51
CA ARG A 23 -45.23 11.67 -27.18
C ARG A 23 -45.12 10.66 -26.05
N ASN A 24 -45.86 10.85 -24.95
CA ASN A 24 -45.81 9.94 -23.82
C ASN A 24 -46.30 8.53 -24.19
N VAL A 25 -47.37 8.43 -24.98
CA VAL A 25 -47.87 7.12 -25.47
C VAL A 25 -46.85 6.46 -26.41
N LEU A 26 -46.20 7.20 -27.32
CA LEU A 26 -45.18 6.67 -28.20
C LEU A 26 -43.96 6.18 -27.43
N LEU A 27 -43.53 6.95 -26.43
CA LEU A 27 -42.41 6.54 -25.57
C LEU A 27 -42.74 5.28 -24.74
N ASP A 28 -43.95 5.20 -24.18
CA ASP A 28 -44.41 4.05 -23.40
C ASP A 28 -44.52 2.80 -24.27
N GLU A 29 -45.20 2.87 -25.40
CA GLU A 29 -45.46 1.73 -26.28
C GLU A 29 -44.21 1.24 -27.03
N LEU A 30 -43.34 2.15 -27.53
CA LEU A 30 -42.22 1.80 -28.39
C LEU A 30 -40.90 1.62 -27.62
N ILE A 31 -40.76 2.26 -26.47
CA ILE A 31 -39.49 2.27 -25.76
C ILE A 31 -39.62 1.56 -24.39
N ASP A 32 -40.57 1.94 -23.54
CA ASP A 32 -40.66 1.34 -22.19
C ASP A 32 -40.96 -0.15 -22.24
N LYS A 33 -41.95 -0.57 -23.03
CA LYS A 33 -42.29 -1.98 -23.20
C LYS A 33 -41.20 -2.84 -23.84
N HIS A 34 -40.33 -2.23 -24.63
CA HIS A 34 -39.25 -2.91 -25.36
C HIS A 34 -37.85 -2.54 -24.89
N ALA A 35 -37.73 -1.82 -23.75
CA ALA A 35 -36.47 -1.29 -23.27
C ALA A 35 -35.39 -2.38 -23.09
N SER A 36 -35.73 -3.50 -22.49
CA SER A 36 -34.83 -4.64 -22.33
C SER A 36 -34.38 -5.27 -23.65
N ASP A 37 -35.29 -5.36 -24.62
CA ASP A 37 -35.00 -5.96 -25.92
C ASP A 37 -34.05 -5.06 -26.73
N ILE A 38 -34.27 -3.73 -26.70
CA ILE A 38 -33.44 -2.74 -27.38
C ILE A 38 -31.99 -2.77 -26.84
N ILE A 39 -31.81 -2.86 -25.53
CA ILE A 39 -30.48 -2.92 -24.89
C ILE A 39 -29.73 -4.19 -25.29
N ASN A 40 -30.45 -5.30 -25.46
CA ASN A 40 -29.87 -6.62 -25.72
C ASN A 40 -29.83 -6.99 -27.23
N ILE A 41 -30.07 -6.07 -28.15
CA ILE A 41 -29.98 -6.36 -29.58
C ILE A 41 -28.61 -6.89 -29.93
N PRO A 42 -28.49 -8.06 -30.60
CA PRO A 42 -27.20 -8.58 -31.04
C PRO A 42 -26.53 -7.61 -32.04
N ASN A 43 -25.24 -7.38 -31.88
CA ASN A 43 -24.35 -6.51 -32.69
C ASN A 43 -24.54 -4.99 -32.56
N THR A 44 -25.64 -4.48 -32.03
CA THR A 44 -25.89 -3.03 -31.86
C THR A 44 -26.44 -2.70 -30.47
N GLY A 45 -26.43 -3.65 -29.55
CA GLY A 45 -26.89 -3.45 -28.16
C GLY A 45 -25.90 -2.64 -27.33
N LEU A 46 -26.33 -2.29 -26.13
CA LEU A 46 -25.59 -1.41 -25.21
C LEU A 46 -24.15 -1.90 -24.97
N VAL A 47 -23.94 -3.19 -24.74
CA VAL A 47 -22.62 -3.77 -24.44
C VAL A 47 -21.63 -3.48 -25.57
N GLN A 48 -22.06 -3.67 -26.81
CA GLN A 48 -21.21 -3.42 -27.98
C GLN A 48 -20.94 -1.94 -28.21
N LEU A 49 -21.93 -1.08 -27.97
CA LEU A 49 -21.74 0.37 -28.04
C LEU A 49 -20.74 0.85 -26.99
N LEU A 50 -20.74 0.25 -25.78
CA LEU A 50 -19.77 0.53 -24.73
C LEU A 50 -18.37 0.00 -25.10
N ASP A 51 -18.27 -1.23 -25.60
CA ASP A 51 -16.99 -1.85 -26.01
C ASP A 51 -16.32 -1.07 -27.17
N HIS A 52 -17.11 -0.61 -28.15
CA HIS A 52 -16.63 0.20 -29.28
C HIS A 52 -16.50 1.68 -28.95
N ARG A 53 -16.98 2.13 -27.78
CA ARG A 53 -17.00 3.54 -27.36
C ARG A 53 -17.70 4.46 -28.37
N ASP A 54 -18.81 3.99 -28.94
CA ASP A 54 -19.59 4.80 -29.87
C ASP A 54 -20.41 5.85 -29.11
N THR A 55 -19.79 7.01 -28.88
CA THR A 55 -20.38 8.11 -28.11
C THR A 55 -21.65 8.67 -28.74
N ALA A 56 -21.76 8.68 -30.08
CA ALA A 56 -22.93 9.21 -30.79
C ALA A 56 -24.15 8.29 -30.65
N ALA A 57 -23.95 6.97 -30.80
CA ALA A 57 -25.00 5.99 -30.60
C ALA A 57 -25.45 5.94 -29.12
N LEU A 58 -24.50 5.97 -28.17
CA LEU A 58 -24.78 6.05 -26.72
C LEU A 58 -25.56 7.31 -26.34
N GLN A 59 -25.25 8.47 -26.93
CA GLN A 59 -25.99 9.70 -26.71
C GLN A 59 -27.44 9.58 -27.23
N THR A 60 -27.61 8.97 -28.41
CA THR A 60 -28.95 8.74 -28.96
C THR A 60 -29.75 7.81 -28.07
N LEU A 61 -29.16 6.71 -27.59
CA LEU A 61 -29.78 5.78 -26.66
C LEU A 61 -30.17 6.48 -25.35
N TYR A 62 -29.25 7.26 -24.77
CA TYR A 62 -29.52 8.04 -23.56
C TYR A 62 -30.68 9.01 -23.73
N ASN A 63 -30.73 9.77 -24.82
CA ASN A 63 -31.81 10.72 -25.10
C ASN A 63 -33.19 10.05 -25.23
N LEU A 64 -33.22 8.79 -25.65
CA LEU A 64 -34.45 7.99 -25.72
C LEU A 64 -34.89 7.50 -24.33
N TYR A 65 -33.96 7.16 -23.46
CA TYR A 65 -34.24 6.55 -22.13
C TYR A 65 -34.38 7.58 -21.01
N ALA A 66 -33.68 8.71 -21.09
CA ALA A 66 -33.64 9.73 -20.04
C ALA A 66 -35.03 10.33 -19.66
N PRO A 67 -36.00 10.49 -20.58
CA PRO A 67 -37.30 11.04 -20.22
C PRO A 67 -38.14 10.18 -19.28
N MET A 68 -37.84 8.84 -19.20
CA MET A 68 -38.62 7.91 -18.41
C MET A 68 -37.75 7.27 -17.33
N HIS A 69 -38.21 7.36 -16.08
CA HIS A 69 -37.44 6.85 -14.94
C HIS A 69 -37.19 5.32 -14.97
N PRO A 70 -38.19 4.46 -15.35
CA PRO A 70 -37.97 3.01 -15.42
C PRO A 70 -36.89 2.61 -16.43
N THR A 71 -36.91 3.20 -17.64
CA THR A 71 -35.95 2.89 -18.71
C THR A 71 -34.53 3.37 -18.34
N LEU A 72 -34.42 4.51 -17.69
CA LEU A 72 -33.13 5.01 -17.18
C LEU A 72 -32.53 4.07 -16.14
N LEU A 73 -33.33 3.47 -15.25
CA LEU A 73 -32.86 2.47 -14.29
C LEU A 73 -32.36 1.21 -14.98
N ILE A 74 -33.04 0.76 -16.04
CA ILE A 74 -32.60 -0.40 -16.84
C ILE A 74 -31.24 -0.11 -17.47
N LEU A 75 -31.06 1.08 -18.04
CA LEU A 75 -29.77 1.51 -18.61
C LEU A 75 -28.66 1.53 -17.54
N GLN A 76 -28.92 2.13 -16.38
CA GLN A 76 -27.98 2.18 -15.26
C GLN A 76 -27.58 0.79 -14.80
N THR A 77 -28.53 -0.11 -14.61
CA THR A 77 -28.28 -1.49 -14.14
C THR A 77 -27.43 -2.27 -15.14
N ASN A 78 -27.68 -2.13 -16.44
CA ASN A 78 -26.90 -2.82 -17.47
C ASN A 78 -25.48 -2.27 -17.58
N ILE A 79 -25.28 -0.95 -17.48
CA ILE A 79 -23.94 -0.34 -17.44
C ILE A 79 -23.19 -0.81 -16.19
N HIS A 80 -23.84 -0.80 -15.04
CA HIS A 80 -23.27 -1.31 -13.79
C HIS A 80 -22.81 -2.77 -13.94
N SER A 81 -23.67 -3.64 -14.47
CA SER A 81 -23.34 -5.06 -14.68
C SER A 81 -22.19 -5.24 -15.66
N HIS A 82 -22.13 -4.45 -16.73
CA HIS A 82 -21.04 -4.50 -17.70
C HIS A 82 -19.68 -4.10 -17.07
N ILE A 83 -19.65 -3.05 -16.23
CA ILE A 83 -18.44 -2.67 -15.49
C ILE A 83 -18.00 -3.79 -14.55
N LEU A 84 -18.93 -4.46 -13.87
CA LEU A 84 -18.62 -5.61 -13.01
C LEU A 84 -18.00 -6.77 -13.78
N GLU A 85 -18.54 -7.11 -14.96
CA GLU A 85 -17.99 -8.17 -15.81
C GLU A 85 -16.55 -7.85 -16.27
N LEU A 86 -16.30 -6.61 -16.68
CA LEU A 86 -14.95 -6.18 -17.05
C LEU A 86 -14.00 -6.22 -15.85
N GLY A 87 -14.46 -5.76 -14.69
CA GLY A 87 -13.71 -5.84 -13.43
C GLY A 87 -13.35 -7.26 -13.03
N GLN A 88 -14.26 -8.21 -13.21
CA GLN A 88 -13.98 -9.63 -12.97
C GLN A 88 -12.93 -10.20 -13.94
N LYS A 89 -12.96 -9.81 -15.22
CA LYS A 89 -11.90 -10.20 -16.18
C LYS A 89 -10.52 -9.70 -15.74
N PHE A 90 -10.44 -8.49 -15.21
CA PHE A 90 -9.19 -7.96 -14.65
C PHE A 90 -8.77 -8.69 -13.37
N ALA A 91 -9.71 -9.10 -12.52
CA ALA A 91 -9.41 -9.88 -11.32
C ALA A 91 -8.85 -11.28 -11.64
N VAL A 92 -9.34 -11.94 -12.70
CA VAL A 92 -8.81 -13.23 -13.17
C VAL A 92 -7.35 -13.11 -13.58
N SER A 93 -6.91 -11.98 -14.14
CA SER A 93 -5.51 -11.75 -14.48
C SER A 93 -4.58 -11.74 -13.27
N LEU A 94 -5.10 -11.52 -12.07
CA LEU A 94 -4.38 -11.54 -10.78
C LEU A 94 -4.35 -12.92 -10.10
N ALA A 95 -5.08 -13.90 -10.60
CA ALA A 95 -5.14 -15.24 -10.00
C ALA A 95 -3.75 -15.87 -9.71
N PRO A 96 -2.72 -15.67 -10.55
CA PRO A 96 -1.37 -16.14 -10.26
C PRO A 96 -0.71 -15.51 -9.03
N LEU A 97 -1.22 -14.38 -8.52
CA LEU A 97 -0.70 -13.75 -7.30
C LEU A 97 -1.16 -14.46 -6.03
N SER A 98 -2.30 -15.16 -6.09
CA SER A 98 -2.89 -15.89 -4.95
C SER A 98 -2.45 -17.35 -4.86
N SER A 99 -1.89 -17.93 -5.92
CA SER A 99 -1.40 -19.30 -5.91
C SER A 99 0.04 -19.38 -5.36
N ASN A 100 0.18 -19.32 -4.04
CA ASN A 100 1.38 -19.81 -3.38
C ASN A 100 1.20 -21.31 -3.15
N THR A 101 1.67 -22.11 -4.07
CA THR A 101 1.89 -23.54 -3.81
C THR A 101 3.13 -23.63 -2.93
N THR A 102 2.93 -23.64 -1.62
CA THR A 102 3.89 -24.20 -0.68
C THR A 102 3.82 -25.70 -0.86
N GLN A 103 4.63 -26.23 -1.76
CA GLN A 103 4.98 -27.64 -1.70
C GLN A 103 6.19 -27.78 -0.77
N ASN A 104 5.91 -28.24 0.46
CA ASN A 104 6.84 -29.07 1.19
C ASN A 104 6.93 -30.36 0.41
N ASP A 105 7.94 -30.51 -0.44
CA ASP A 105 8.30 -31.78 -1.03
C ASP A 105 9.17 -32.55 -0.03
N GLU A 106 8.51 -33.37 0.77
CA GLU A 106 9.02 -34.64 1.24
C GLU A 106 8.06 -35.71 0.74
N GLN A 107 8.30 -36.26 -0.45
CA GLN A 107 8.18 -37.69 -0.78
C GLN A 107 8.53 -37.93 -2.25
N GLU A 108 9.52 -38.76 -2.42
CA GLU A 108 9.93 -39.35 -3.70
C GLU A 108 8.82 -40.16 -4.37
N GLY A 109 8.75 -40.05 -5.68
CA GLY A 109 8.26 -41.13 -6.53
C GLY A 109 7.05 -40.82 -7.36
N SER A 110 7.24 -40.33 -8.56
CA SER A 110 6.63 -40.79 -9.80
C SER A 110 6.74 -39.70 -10.88
N ARG A 111 7.43 -40.07 -11.96
CA ARG A 111 7.52 -39.25 -13.18
C ARG A 111 6.19 -39.25 -13.90
N ASP A 112 5.60 -38.06 -14.06
CA ASP A 112 4.83 -37.77 -15.26
C ASP A 112 5.10 -36.31 -15.69
N LYS A 113 5.59 -36.20 -16.92
CA LYS A 113 5.92 -34.96 -17.60
C LYS A 113 4.62 -34.41 -18.17
N ASP A 114 4.11 -33.27 -17.63
CA ASP A 114 3.50 -32.26 -18.48
C ASP A 114 3.21 -30.97 -17.68
N LYS A 115 3.90 -29.90 -18.14
CA LYS A 115 3.78 -28.47 -17.82
C LYS A 115 4.28 -28.03 -16.44
N PRO A 116 5.44 -27.35 -16.37
CA PRO A 116 5.85 -26.61 -15.19
C PRO A 116 4.93 -25.40 -15.03
N ALA A 117 4.19 -25.35 -13.93
CA ALA A 117 3.63 -24.11 -13.43
C ALA A 117 4.81 -23.15 -13.20
N GLN A 118 5.02 -22.20 -14.11
CA GLN A 118 6.07 -21.20 -13.99
C GLN A 118 5.78 -20.42 -12.71
N VAL A 119 6.60 -20.60 -11.69
CA VAL A 119 6.65 -19.71 -10.53
C VAL A 119 7.05 -18.34 -11.07
N LEU A 120 6.06 -17.49 -11.26
CA LEU A 120 6.29 -16.12 -11.73
C LEU A 120 7.27 -15.42 -10.81
N GLY A 121 8.37 -14.94 -11.37
CA GLY A 121 9.36 -14.18 -10.62
C GLY A 121 8.72 -12.93 -9.97
N MET A 122 9.27 -12.51 -8.84
CA MET A 122 8.80 -11.37 -8.03
C MET A 122 8.54 -10.09 -8.85
N ALA A 123 9.38 -9.82 -9.85
CA ALA A 123 9.21 -8.68 -10.76
C ALA A 123 7.95 -8.80 -11.62
N ALA A 124 7.58 -10.01 -12.04
CA ALA A 124 6.38 -10.24 -12.83
C ALA A 124 5.11 -10.03 -11.99
N LYS A 125 5.12 -10.47 -10.72
CA LYS A 125 4.00 -10.22 -9.79
C LYS A 125 3.76 -8.72 -9.57
N THR A 126 4.83 -7.94 -9.39
CA THR A 126 4.73 -6.49 -9.25
C THR A 126 4.20 -5.85 -10.53
N ALA A 127 4.70 -6.26 -11.70
CA ALA A 127 4.22 -5.75 -12.98
C ALA A 127 2.71 -6.04 -13.21
N MET A 128 2.24 -7.23 -12.82
CA MET A 128 0.81 -7.58 -12.88
C MET A 128 -0.03 -6.69 -11.94
N ALA A 129 0.48 -6.44 -10.73
CA ALA A 129 -0.18 -5.56 -9.77
C ALA A 129 -0.34 -4.13 -10.30
N LEU A 130 0.74 -3.57 -10.85
CA LEU A 130 0.73 -2.24 -11.45
C LEU A 130 -0.21 -2.16 -12.65
N ARG A 131 -0.21 -3.19 -13.50
CA ARG A 131 -1.09 -3.27 -14.65
C ARG A 131 -2.56 -3.29 -14.24
N TRP A 132 -2.94 -4.06 -13.23
CA TRP A 132 -4.32 -4.10 -12.75
C TRP A 132 -4.84 -2.73 -12.33
N VAL A 133 -4.04 -1.95 -11.59
CA VAL A 133 -4.40 -0.58 -11.21
C VAL A 133 -4.56 0.30 -12.44
N GLN A 134 -3.63 0.19 -13.40
CA GLN A 134 -3.67 0.97 -14.64
C GLN A 134 -4.91 0.63 -15.47
N ASP A 135 -5.22 -0.66 -15.64
CA ASP A 135 -6.38 -1.12 -16.41
C ASP A 135 -7.70 -0.59 -15.81
N ILE A 136 -7.84 -0.53 -14.46
CA ILE A 136 -8.99 0.06 -13.80
C ILE A 136 -9.06 1.57 -14.02
N LEU A 137 -7.95 2.28 -13.93
CA LEU A 137 -7.89 3.72 -14.15
C LEU A 137 -8.25 4.07 -15.61
N ASP A 138 -7.75 3.31 -16.57
CA ASP A 138 -8.04 3.51 -17.99
C ASP A 138 -9.51 3.19 -18.33
N LEU A 139 -10.06 2.20 -17.63
CA LEU A 139 -11.49 1.90 -17.73
C LEU A 139 -12.33 3.05 -17.16
N TYR A 140 -11.95 3.57 -16.00
CA TYR A 140 -12.66 4.71 -15.40
C TYR A 140 -12.63 5.94 -16.29
N ASP A 141 -11.49 6.30 -16.85
CA ASP A 141 -11.34 7.44 -17.76
C ASP A 141 -12.24 7.30 -19.01
N ALA A 142 -12.34 6.07 -19.55
CA ALA A 142 -13.23 5.78 -20.66
C ALA A 142 -14.72 6.02 -20.31
N TYR A 143 -15.13 5.58 -19.12
CA TYR A 143 -16.52 5.81 -18.67
C TYR A 143 -16.80 7.26 -18.27
N ASP A 144 -15.82 7.96 -17.70
CA ASP A 144 -15.98 9.40 -17.41
C ASP A 144 -16.15 10.22 -18.71
N GLU A 145 -15.43 9.85 -19.76
CA GLU A 145 -15.62 10.44 -21.09
C GLU A 145 -17.03 10.16 -21.65
N ILE A 146 -17.53 8.93 -21.52
CA ILE A 146 -18.89 8.57 -21.93
C ILE A 146 -19.93 9.37 -21.15
N ILE A 147 -19.75 9.53 -19.82
CA ILE A 147 -20.66 10.37 -19.01
C ILE A 147 -20.69 11.80 -19.52
N ARG A 148 -19.52 12.37 -19.78
CA ARG A 148 -19.40 13.76 -20.20
C ARG A 148 -19.98 14.01 -21.60
N VAL A 149 -19.65 13.12 -22.56
CA VAL A 149 -20.01 13.31 -23.96
C VAL A 149 -21.41 12.77 -24.27
N SER A 150 -21.73 11.55 -23.79
CA SER A 150 -22.95 10.84 -24.20
C SER A 150 -24.11 11.00 -23.23
N PHE A 151 -23.85 11.16 -21.94
CA PHE A 151 -24.90 11.20 -20.90
C PHE A 151 -25.14 12.59 -20.33
N SER A 152 -24.67 13.64 -21.00
CA SER A 152 -24.88 15.06 -20.62
C SER A 152 -24.58 15.33 -19.15
N GLU A 153 -23.53 14.72 -18.60
CA GLU A 153 -23.10 14.81 -17.20
C GLU A 153 -24.18 14.42 -16.17
N CYS A 154 -25.11 13.55 -16.55
CA CYS A 154 -26.20 13.10 -15.68
C CYS A 154 -25.65 12.55 -14.37
N GLN A 155 -26.07 13.16 -13.23
CA GLN A 155 -25.56 12.82 -11.91
C GLN A 155 -25.96 11.40 -11.48
N SER A 156 -27.16 10.93 -11.83
CA SER A 156 -27.61 9.58 -11.47
C SER A 156 -26.83 8.51 -12.22
N MET A 157 -26.46 8.75 -13.50
CA MET A 157 -25.59 7.87 -14.27
C MET A 157 -24.17 7.83 -13.67
N ARG A 158 -23.63 9.01 -13.33
CA ARG A 158 -22.33 9.13 -12.67
C ARG A 158 -22.29 8.34 -11.37
N GLN A 159 -23.34 8.46 -10.54
CA GLN A 159 -23.43 7.74 -9.27
C GLN A 159 -23.45 6.21 -9.49
N SER A 160 -24.27 5.73 -10.43
CA SER A 160 -24.35 4.30 -10.73
C SER A 160 -23.01 3.71 -11.22
N ILE A 161 -22.26 4.48 -12.03
CA ILE A 161 -20.92 4.09 -12.49
C ILE A 161 -19.93 4.11 -11.32
N HIS A 162 -19.96 5.12 -10.45
CA HIS A 162 -19.13 5.17 -9.25
C HIS A 162 -19.38 3.96 -8.33
N ASP A 163 -20.66 3.60 -8.12
CA ASP A 163 -21.03 2.45 -7.30
C ASP A 163 -20.50 1.15 -7.89
N ALA A 164 -20.54 0.98 -9.22
CA ALA A 164 -19.95 -0.16 -9.91
C ALA A 164 -18.42 -0.24 -9.69
N PHE A 165 -17.70 0.88 -9.81
CA PHE A 165 -16.25 0.91 -9.55
C PHE A 165 -15.92 0.65 -8.08
N ILE A 166 -16.73 1.13 -7.13
CA ILE A 166 -16.59 0.80 -5.71
C ILE A 166 -16.71 -0.72 -5.52
N GLU A 167 -17.68 -1.37 -6.16
CA GLU A 167 -17.88 -2.80 -6.05
C GLU A 167 -16.72 -3.59 -6.70
N VAL A 168 -16.28 -3.23 -7.91
CA VAL A 168 -15.14 -3.85 -8.61
C VAL A 168 -13.87 -3.78 -7.78
N ILE A 169 -13.53 -2.60 -7.28
CA ILE A 169 -12.27 -2.38 -6.55
C ILE A 169 -12.29 -3.14 -5.23
N ASN A 170 -13.41 -3.10 -4.48
CA ASN A 170 -13.50 -3.74 -3.17
C ASN A 170 -13.80 -5.24 -3.22
N SER A 171 -14.17 -5.80 -4.38
CA SER A 171 -14.21 -7.25 -4.60
C SER A 171 -12.82 -7.89 -4.44
N ASN A 172 -11.77 -7.14 -4.71
CA ASN A 172 -10.39 -7.57 -4.53
C ASN A 172 -9.85 -7.16 -3.14
N SER A 173 -9.71 -8.12 -2.25
CA SER A 173 -9.17 -7.88 -0.88
C SER A 173 -7.75 -7.29 -0.85
N ARG A 174 -7.00 -7.39 -1.97
CA ARG A 174 -5.64 -6.84 -2.11
C ARG A 174 -5.61 -5.42 -2.69
N ALA A 175 -6.74 -4.85 -3.08
CA ALA A 175 -6.79 -3.53 -3.71
C ALA A 175 -6.03 -2.43 -2.93
N PRO A 176 -6.11 -2.34 -1.58
CA PRO A 176 -5.33 -1.36 -0.83
C PRO A 176 -3.81 -1.55 -0.96
N GLU A 177 -3.33 -2.80 -0.94
CA GLU A 177 -1.92 -3.16 -1.16
C GLU A 177 -1.46 -2.76 -2.57
N LEU A 178 -2.25 -3.16 -3.60
CA LEU A 178 -1.93 -2.92 -5.00
C LEU A 178 -1.88 -1.42 -5.34
N LEU A 179 -2.84 -0.65 -4.82
CA LEU A 179 -2.84 0.80 -5.01
C LEU A 179 -1.65 1.47 -4.32
N SER A 180 -1.32 1.06 -3.09
CA SER A 180 -0.14 1.57 -2.38
C SER A 180 1.16 1.27 -3.14
N LEU A 181 1.27 0.07 -3.72
CA LEU A 181 2.41 -0.33 -4.53
C LEU A 181 2.50 0.48 -5.84
N PHE A 182 1.35 0.76 -6.48
CA PHE A 182 1.29 1.61 -7.67
C PHE A 182 1.75 3.04 -7.39
N MET A 183 1.28 3.63 -6.30
CA MET A 183 1.73 4.96 -5.87
C MET A 183 3.23 4.98 -5.51
N ASP A 184 3.72 3.92 -4.86
CA ASP A 184 5.14 3.77 -4.53
C ASP A 184 6.02 3.69 -5.78
N ASP A 185 5.64 2.91 -6.77
CA ASP A 185 6.38 2.82 -8.05
C ASP A 185 6.31 4.13 -8.83
N SER A 186 5.14 4.77 -8.85
CA SER A 186 4.94 6.08 -9.47
C SER A 186 5.89 7.13 -8.90
N LEU A 187 5.99 7.23 -7.57
CA LEU A 187 6.87 8.19 -6.87
C LEU A 187 8.36 7.85 -6.98
N LYS A 188 8.73 6.57 -7.17
CA LYS A 188 10.12 6.13 -7.37
C LYS A 188 10.61 6.22 -8.81
N ASN A 189 9.76 5.83 -9.75
CA ASN A 189 10.16 5.61 -11.14
C ASN A 189 9.29 6.38 -12.13
N GLY A 190 8.01 6.53 -11.83
CA GLY A 190 7.00 7.05 -12.74
C GLY A 190 7.14 8.54 -13.06
N LEU A 191 7.82 9.30 -12.19
CA LEU A 191 8.03 10.75 -12.36
C LEU A 191 9.25 11.09 -13.21
N LYS A 192 10.10 10.11 -13.53
CA LYS A 192 11.29 10.33 -14.37
C LYS A 192 10.87 10.83 -15.74
N ARG A 193 11.34 12.00 -16.13
CA ARG A 193 11.10 12.64 -17.45
C ARG A 193 9.66 13.12 -17.68
N LYS A 194 8.80 13.19 -16.65
CA LYS A 194 7.46 13.76 -16.75
C LYS A 194 7.46 15.22 -16.34
N GLY A 195 6.62 16.03 -16.99
CA GLY A 195 6.36 17.41 -16.59
C GLY A 195 5.50 17.49 -15.33
N GLU A 196 5.50 18.65 -14.67
CA GLU A 196 4.74 18.88 -13.43
C GLU A 196 3.24 18.59 -13.59
N GLN A 197 2.66 18.97 -14.72
CA GLN A 197 1.24 18.71 -15.03
C GLN A 197 0.94 17.22 -15.19
N GLU A 198 1.84 16.44 -15.79
CA GLU A 198 1.67 14.99 -15.93
C GLU A 198 1.79 14.28 -14.57
N ILE A 199 2.65 14.80 -13.69
CA ILE A 199 2.80 14.33 -12.33
C ILE A 199 1.50 14.56 -11.56
N ASP A 200 0.98 15.76 -11.61
CA ASP A 200 -0.24 16.15 -10.90
C ASP A 200 -1.45 15.33 -11.37
N HIS A 201 -1.58 15.13 -12.68
CA HIS A 201 -2.61 14.26 -13.26
C HIS A 201 -2.49 12.80 -12.79
N LEU A 202 -1.27 12.24 -12.74
CA LEU A 202 -1.05 10.89 -12.23
C LEU A 202 -1.43 10.76 -10.75
N LEU A 203 -1.10 11.77 -9.94
CA LEU A 203 -1.46 11.80 -8.52
C LEU A 203 -2.98 11.93 -8.34
N GLU A 204 -3.65 12.75 -9.14
CA GLU A 204 -5.11 12.88 -9.11
C GLU A 204 -5.83 11.57 -9.45
N ARG A 205 -5.40 10.87 -10.50
CA ARG A 205 -5.93 9.54 -10.86
C ARG A 205 -5.73 8.53 -9.70
N SER A 206 -4.56 8.56 -9.07
CA SER A 206 -4.28 7.68 -7.93
C SER A 206 -5.18 7.97 -6.73
N VAL A 207 -5.43 9.25 -6.43
CA VAL A 207 -6.34 9.67 -5.35
C VAL A 207 -7.80 9.35 -5.69
N LEU A 208 -8.18 9.41 -6.96
CA LEU A 208 -9.51 9.01 -7.41
C LEU A 208 -9.77 7.53 -7.08
N MET A 209 -8.84 6.63 -7.42
CA MET A 209 -8.97 5.22 -7.07
C MET A 209 -8.99 5.00 -5.56
N PHE A 210 -8.19 5.75 -4.81
CA PHE A 210 -8.21 5.73 -3.34
C PHE A 210 -9.58 6.14 -2.77
N ARG A 211 -10.29 7.06 -3.40
CA ARG A 211 -11.64 7.48 -3.00
C ARG A 211 -12.63 6.32 -2.99
N PHE A 212 -12.51 5.39 -3.95
CA PHE A 212 -13.36 4.21 -4.06
C PHE A 212 -13.03 3.08 -3.08
N LEU A 213 -11.87 3.12 -2.40
CA LEU A 213 -11.52 2.13 -1.40
C LEU A 213 -12.39 2.25 -0.14
N GLN A 214 -12.93 1.12 0.33
CA GLN A 214 -13.63 1.03 1.62
C GLN A 214 -12.66 0.86 2.78
N ASN A 215 -11.58 0.10 2.59
CA ASN A 215 -10.56 -0.19 3.60
C ASN A 215 -9.38 0.78 3.48
N LYS A 216 -9.59 2.06 3.76
CA LYS A 216 -8.56 3.10 3.67
C LYS A 216 -7.49 2.97 4.74
N ASP A 217 -7.81 2.38 5.88
CA ASP A 217 -6.84 2.06 6.95
C ASP A 217 -5.82 0.99 6.53
N ALA A 218 -6.25 -0.01 5.76
CA ALA A 218 -5.33 -0.99 5.18
C ALA A 218 -4.38 -0.31 4.18
N PHE A 219 -4.90 0.60 3.34
CA PHE A 219 -4.05 1.40 2.46
C PHE A 219 -3.06 2.27 3.26
N GLU A 220 -3.49 2.95 4.33
CA GLU A 220 -2.61 3.74 5.21
C GLU A 220 -1.46 2.89 5.73
N HIS A 221 -1.74 1.66 6.16
CA HIS A 221 -0.72 0.73 6.66
C HIS A 221 0.35 0.44 5.61
N TYR A 222 -0.04 0.04 4.39
CA TYR A 222 0.91 -0.25 3.30
C TYR A 222 1.63 1.00 2.81
N TYR A 223 0.90 2.10 2.62
CA TYR A 223 1.50 3.35 2.14
C TYR A 223 2.53 3.90 3.13
N LYS A 224 2.27 3.83 4.43
CA LYS A 224 3.20 4.22 5.49
C LYS A 224 4.50 3.41 5.45
N LEU A 225 4.42 2.09 5.19
CA LEU A 225 5.59 1.23 5.02
C LEU A 225 6.42 1.62 3.78
N HIS A 226 5.76 1.91 2.67
CA HIS A 226 6.42 2.33 1.44
C HIS A 226 7.05 3.71 1.58
N LEU A 227 6.33 4.67 2.14
CA LEU A 227 6.83 6.02 2.42
C LEU A 227 8.06 5.99 3.33
N ALA A 228 8.01 5.22 4.43
CA ALA A 228 9.15 5.07 5.33
C ALA A 228 10.41 4.58 4.60
N LYS A 229 10.27 3.56 3.75
CA LYS A 229 11.39 3.06 2.94
C LYS A 229 11.90 4.07 1.92
N ARG A 230 11.01 4.89 1.32
CA ARG A 230 11.44 5.94 0.38
C ARG A 230 12.23 7.04 1.08
N LEU A 231 11.70 7.55 2.18
CA LEU A 231 12.33 8.62 2.94
C LEU A 231 13.69 8.21 3.52
N LEU A 232 13.75 7.06 4.21
CA LEU A 232 14.99 6.60 4.86
C LEU A 232 16.07 6.18 3.87
N LEU A 233 15.71 5.71 2.68
CA LEU A 233 16.67 5.28 1.66
C LEU A 233 16.95 6.37 0.61
N GLY A 234 16.39 7.56 0.75
CA GLY A 234 16.56 8.67 -0.21
C GLY A 234 16.12 8.28 -1.64
N ARG A 235 15.00 7.54 -1.77
CA ARG A 235 14.54 7.03 -3.06
C ARG A 235 13.36 7.80 -3.64
N SER A 236 12.91 8.83 -2.98
CA SER A 236 11.91 9.74 -3.53
C SER A 236 12.52 10.58 -4.64
N LEU A 237 11.80 10.74 -5.75
CA LEU A 237 12.26 11.56 -6.87
C LEU A 237 11.97 13.05 -6.65
N SER A 238 10.93 13.38 -5.89
CA SER A 238 10.51 14.74 -5.59
C SER A 238 9.81 14.79 -4.24
N ASP A 239 10.33 15.59 -3.33
CA ASP A 239 9.70 15.83 -2.03
C ASP A 239 8.38 16.60 -2.20
N ASP A 240 8.29 17.51 -3.19
CA ASP A 240 7.07 18.25 -3.49
C ASP A 240 5.93 17.34 -3.95
N ALA A 241 6.23 16.32 -4.78
CA ALA A 241 5.23 15.33 -5.20
C ALA A 241 4.72 14.47 -4.02
N GLU A 242 5.61 14.10 -3.08
CA GLU A 242 5.23 13.39 -1.85
C GLU A 242 4.29 14.26 -0.99
N HIS A 243 4.65 15.52 -0.78
CA HIS A 243 3.83 16.47 -0.03
C HIS A 243 2.48 16.76 -0.72
N SER A 244 2.47 16.91 -2.04
CA SER A 244 1.24 17.09 -2.84
C SER A 244 0.30 15.90 -2.66
N LEU A 245 0.82 14.66 -2.78
CA LEU A 245 -0.01 13.46 -2.60
C LEU A 245 -0.60 13.39 -1.19
N VAL A 246 0.21 13.60 -0.14
CA VAL A 246 -0.29 13.58 1.25
C VAL A 246 -1.33 14.68 1.48
N SER A 247 -1.16 15.87 0.88
CA SER A 247 -2.13 16.95 0.94
C SER A 247 -3.46 16.58 0.27
N LYS A 248 -3.42 15.92 -0.91
CA LYS A 248 -4.62 15.41 -1.60
C LYS A 248 -5.31 14.32 -0.75
N LEU A 249 -4.58 13.40 -0.14
CA LEU A 249 -5.14 12.39 0.78
C LEU A 249 -5.77 13.03 2.03
N LYS A 250 -5.20 14.14 2.53
CA LYS A 250 -5.76 14.91 3.65
C LYS A 250 -7.11 15.53 3.33
N VAL A 251 -7.29 16.02 2.12
CA VAL A 251 -8.58 16.56 1.66
C VAL A 251 -9.65 15.46 1.64
N GLU A 252 -9.29 14.23 1.21
CA GLU A 252 -10.24 13.12 1.11
C GLU A 252 -10.62 12.48 2.46
N CYS A 253 -9.66 12.32 3.37
CA CYS A 253 -9.85 11.57 4.62
C CYS A 253 -9.70 12.38 5.90
N GLY A 254 -9.35 13.65 5.78
CA GLY A 254 -9.11 14.52 6.92
C GLY A 254 -7.73 14.39 7.54
N SER A 255 -7.41 15.32 8.45
CA SER A 255 -6.07 15.45 9.06
C SER A 255 -5.66 14.29 9.96
N GLN A 256 -6.62 13.57 10.55
CA GLN A 256 -6.30 12.41 11.41
C GLN A 256 -5.67 11.26 10.62
N PHE A 257 -6.07 11.07 9.37
CA PHE A 257 -5.51 10.06 8.48
C PHE A 257 -4.05 10.35 8.12
N THR A 258 -3.73 11.60 7.81
CA THR A 258 -2.39 12.00 7.36
C THR A 258 -1.43 12.37 8.49
N LEU A 259 -1.89 12.46 9.73
CA LEU A 259 -1.10 12.90 10.88
C LEU A 259 0.24 12.15 11.02
N LYS A 260 0.21 10.82 10.86
CA LYS A 260 1.42 9.99 10.96
C LYS A 260 2.35 10.23 9.78
N LEU A 261 1.81 10.40 8.57
CA LEU A 261 2.57 10.66 7.34
C LEU A 261 3.24 12.04 7.40
N GLU A 262 2.49 13.07 7.80
CA GLU A 262 3.03 14.43 8.01
C GLU A 262 4.10 14.45 9.12
N GLY A 263 3.90 13.64 10.18
CA GLY A 263 4.87 13.46 11.24
C GLY A 263 6.19 12.87 10.76
N MET A 264 6.16 11.94 9.79
CA MET A 264 7.37 11.36 9.19
C MET A 264 8.18 12.42 8.42
N PHE A 265 7.53 13.27 7.63
CA PHE A 265 8.22 14.38 6.95
C PHE A 265 8.85 15.37 7.94
N LYS A 266 8.12 15.71 9.00
CA LYS A 266 8.62 16.58 10.05
C LYS A 266 9.84 15.99 10.76
N ASP A 267 9.82 14.68 11.04
CA ASP A 267 10.97 13.99 11.64
C ASP A 267 12.19 14.01 10.70
N MET A 268 12.01 13.85 9.39
CA MET A 268 13.10 13.92 8.41
C MET A 268 13.73 15.32 8.39
N GLN A 269 12.92 16.37 8.40
CA GLN A 269 13.43 17.75 8.45
C GLN A 269 14.18 18.03 9.76
N LEU A 270 13.58 17.66 10.91
CA LEU A 270 14.23 17.81 12.21
C LEU A 270 15.52 16.99 12.32
N SER A 271 15.57 15.83 11.67
CA SER A 271 16.78 14.99 11.61
C SER A 271 17.90 15.68 10.84
N SER A 272 17.57 16.31 9.72
CA SER A 272 18.54 17.10 8.93
C SER A 272 19.12 18.26 9.74
N ASP A 273 18.25 19.01 10.44
CA ASP A 273 18.67 20.12 11.30
C ASP A 273 19.60 19.66 12.44
N LEU A 274 19.26 18.53 13.08
CA LEU A 274 20.07 17.94 14.14
C LEU A 274 21.43 17.42 13.62
N ALA A 275 21.43 16.78 12.45
CA ALA A 275 22.66 16.29 11.84
C ALA A 275 23.61 17.44 11.44
N ASN A 276 23.06 18.54 10.92
CA ASN A 276 23.83 19.72 10.58
C ASN A 276 24.40 20.39 11.85
N GLY A 277 23.61 20.59 12.90
CA GLY A 277 24.07 21.12 14.18
C GLY A 277 25.12 20.22 14.83
N PHE A 278 25.04 18.90 14.70
CA PHE A 278 26.10 17.99 15.18
C PHE A 278 27.41 18.17 14.40
N LYS A 279 27.33 18.29 13.06
CA LYS A 279 28.52 18.56 12.22
C LYS A 279 29.16 19.89 12.58
N GLU A 280 28.39 20.94 12.83
CA GLU A 280 28.89 22.28 13.22
C GLU A 280 29.49 22.31 14.62
N SER A 281 29.08 21.41 15.53
CA SER A 281 29.66 21.34 16.88
C SER A 281 31.13 20.89 16.94
N GLY A 282 31.69 20.47 15.79
CA GLY A 282 33.08 20.00 15.68
C GLY A 282 33.34 18.60 16.23
N ALA A 283 32.29 17.90 16.68
CA ALA A 283 32.38 16.52 17.13
C ALA A 283 32.40 15.51 15.96
N ALA A 284 32.00 15.96 14.76
CA ALA A 284 32.02 15.11 13.58
C ALA A 284 33.43 14.85 13.07
N ASN A 285 33.86 13.59 13.06
CA ASN A 285 35.15 13.20 12.51
C ASN A 285 35.14 13.40 10.99
N ALA A 286 36.14 14.08 10.43
CA ALA A 286 36.23 14.41 9.01
C ALA A 286 36.38 13.17 8.11
N ASP A 287 36.77 12.03 8.67
CA ASP A 287 37.08 10.80 7.93
C ASP A 287 35.82 9.95 7.59
N LEU A 288 34.68 10.19 8.29
CA LEU A 288 33.45 9.45 8.09
C LEU A 288 32.25 10.40 7.92
N ASP A 289 31.57 10.33 6.77
CA ASP A 289 30.31 11.05 6.58
C ASP A 289 29.14 10.25 7.17
N LEU A 290 28.62 10.71 8.33
CA LEU A 290 27.53 10.08 9.04
C LEU A 290 26.22 10.82 8.76
N SER A 291 25.27 10.12 8.15
CA SER A 291 23.87 10.54 7.98
C SER A 291 23.02 9.94 9.08
N LEU A 292 22.25 10.75 9.78
CA LEU A 292 21.43 10.35 10.92
C LEU A 292 19.96 10.73 10.70
N SER A 293 19.05 9.80 11.03
CA SER A 293 17.62 10.05 11.03
C SER A 293 17.06 9.80 12.43
N VAL A 294 16.57 10.84 13.08
CA VAL A 294 15.95 10.78 14.42
C VAL A 294 14.44 10.66 14.24
N LEU A 295 13.88 9.51 14.61
CA LEU A 295 12.52 9.11 14.28
C LEU A 295 11.66 9.02 15.53
N THR A 296 10.40 9.48 15.45
CA THR A 296 9.43 9.37 16.54
C THR A 296 8.63 8.06 16.39
N PRO A 297 8.69 7.10 17.33
CA PRO A 297 8.08 5.77 17.18
C PRO A 297 6.59 5.78 16.85
N THR A 298 5.84 6.82 17.26
CA THR A 298 4.40 6.94 17.01
C THR A 298 4.05 7.18 15.54
N TYR A 299 4.96 7.79 14.77
CA TYR A 299 4.71 8.10 13.36
C TYR A 299 5.20 7.00 12.42
N TRP A 300 6.32 6.36 12.76
CA TRP A 300 6.96 5.37 11.91
C TRP A 300 6.40 3.97 12.10
N PRO A 301 6.31 3.16 11.03
CA PRO A 301 5.95 1.76 11.17
C PRO A 301 7.08 0.98 11.85
N ALA A 302 6.76 -0.20 12.38
CA ALA A 302 7.79 -1.14 12.78
C ALA A 302 8.57 -1.58 11.53
N LEU A 303 9.80 -1.11 11.40
CA LEU A 303 10.65 -1.34 10.22
C LEU A 303 11.43 -2.66 10.31
N ALA A 304 11.36 -3.34 11.44
CA ALA A 304 11.96 -4.66 11.62
C ALA A 304 11.16 -5.71 10.84
N PRO A 305 11.83 -6.69 10.18
CA PRO A 305 11.14 -7.82 9.60
C PRO A 305 10.40 -8.60 10.71
N PRO A 306 9.37 -9.39 10.37
CA PRO A 306 8.72 -10.26 11.33
C PRO A 306 9.76 -11.18 11.96
N MET A 307 9.88 -11.11 13.27
CA MET A 307 10.88 -11.82 14.08
C MET A 307 10.26 -12.25 15.41
N SER A 308 10.89 -13.26 16.05
CA SER A 308 10.54 -13.64 17.40
C SER A 308 10.73 -12.49 18.39
N GLU A 309 10.00 -12.47 19.50
CA GLU A 309 10.14 -11.43 20.55
C GLU A 309 11.55 -11.44 21.16
N GLU A 310 12.17 -12.61 21.24
CA GLU A 310 13.56 -12.79 21.69
C GLU A 310 14.52 -12.07 20.73
N ALA A 311 14.38 -12.29 19.42
CA ALA A 311 15.21 -11.63 18.41
C ALA A 311 14.99 -10.10 18.37
N LYS A 312 13.80 -9.60 18.72
CA LYS A 312 13.55 -8.16 18.86
C LYS A 312 14.28 -7.55 20.07
N GLN A 313 14.37 -8.30 21.17
CA GLN A 313 15.13 -7.86 22.35
C GLN A 313 16.64 -7.90 22.07
N GLU A 314 17.13 -8.96 21.43
CA GLU A 314 18.53 -9.06 21.00
C GLU A 314 18.91 -7.91 20.06
N MET A 315 18.01 -7.52 19.14
CA MET A 315 18.26 -6.41 18.21
C MET A 315 18.52 -5.07 18.92
N GLN A 316 17.95 -4.86 20.09
CA GLN A 316 18.19 -3.65 20.87
C GLN A 316 19.58 -3.63 21.53
N SER A 317 20.23 -4.79 21.65
CA SER A 317 21.58 -4.93 22.21
C SER A 317 22.69 -4.90 21.17
N VAL A 318 22.36 -4.76 19.87
CA VAL A 318 23.35 -4.64 18.80
C VAL A 318 24.12 -3.35 18.96
N GLU A 319 25.44 -3.44 19.02
CA GLU A 319 26.37 -2.30 19.08
C GLU A 319 27.23 -2.26 17.82
N PRO A 320 27.62 -1.07 17.34
CA PRO A 320 28.59 -0.99 16.28
C PRO A 320 29.94 -1.59 16.72
N PRO A 321 30.70 -2.16 15.78
CA PRO A 321 32.03 -2.68 16.09
C PRO A 321 32.93 -1.58 16.65
N PRO A 322 33.95 -1.94 17.45
CA PRO A 322 34.91 -0.98 17.98
C PRO A 322 35.56 -0.18 16.85
N GLY A 323 35.70 1.13 17.01
CA GLY A 323 36.29 2.03 16.01
C GLY A 323 35.54 3.36 15.88
N ILE A 324 35.85 4.09 14.84
CA ILE A 324 35.36 5.47 14.59
C ILE A 324 33.82 5.54 14.66
N LEU A 325 33.12 4.56 14.11
CA LEU A 325 31.65 4.56 14.11
C LEU A 325 31.07 4.49 15.52
N ARG A 326 31.65 3.69 16.41
CA ARG A 326 31.19 3.58 17.79
C ARG A 326 31.36 4.89 18.53
N THR A 327 32.51 5.52 18.37
CA THR A 327 32.81 6.85 18.96
C THR A 327 31.79 7.89 18.49
N LEU A 328 31.50 7.96 17.18
CA LEU A 328 30.53 8.90 16.63
C LEU A 328 29.09 8.64 17.12
N VAL A 329 28.71 7.38 17.29
CA VAL A 329 27.40 7.01 17.85
C VAL A 329 27.28 7.46 19.31
N GLU A 330 28.35 7.29 20.11
CA GLU A 330 28.40 7.74 21.49
C GLU A 330 28.37 9.27 21.60
N GLU A 331 29.17 9.96 20.80
CA GLU A 331 29.23 11.44 20.73
C GLU A 331 27.88 12.03 20.30
N PHE A 332 27.23 11.46 19.26
CA PHE A 332 25.90 11.91 18.87
C PHE A 332 24.86 11.66 19.96
N THR A 333 24.94 10.53 20.66
CA THR A 333 24.03 10.23 21.77
C THR A 333 24.17 11.25 22.90
N GLN A 334 25.39 11.66 23.25
CA GLN A 334 25.65 12.72 24.23
C GLN A 334 25.13 14.07 23.73
N TYR A 335 25.43 14.44 22.46
CA TYR A 335 24.92 15.65 21.84
C TYR A 335 23.39 15.73 21.86
N TYR A 336 22.71 14.65 21.47
CA TYR A 336 21.26 14.58 21.47
C TYR A 336 20.65 14.74 22.86
N ASN A 337 21.19 14.01 23.86
CA ASN A 337 20.71 14.07 25.24
C ASN A 337 20.91 15.46 25.87
N HIS A 338 21.97 16.16 25.47
CA HIS A 338 22.20 17.54 25.91
C HIS A 338 21.17 18.53 25.33
N HIS A 339 20.81 18.36 24.04
CA HIS A 339 19.87 19.27 23.35
C HIS A 339 18.40 18.91 23.54
N ARG A 340 18.07 17.70 23.95
CA ARG A 340 16.71 17.17 24.05
C ARG A 340 16.48 16.48 25.39
N SER A 341 16.15 17.29 26.41
CA SER A 341 15.78 16.75 27.74
C SER A 341 14.46 15.97 27.69
N GLY A 342 14.36 14.89 28.47
CA GLY A 342 13.14 14.07 28.60
C GLY A 342 12.87 13.10 27.46
N ARG A 343 13.80 12.90 26.54
CA ARG A 343 13.71 11.89 25.46
C ARG A 343 14.84 10.88 25.58
N ARG A 344 14.55 9.62 25.22
CA ARG A 344 15.53 8.54 25.18
C ARG A 344 15.80 8.15 23.72
N LEU A 345 17.06 8.09 23.32
CA LEU A 345 17.48 7.64 22.03
C LEU A 345 17.68 6.11 22.02
N ALA A 346 17.13 5.42 21.03
CA ALA A 346 17.35 4.00 20.79
C ALA A 346 17.81 3.80 19.34
N TRP A 347 18.95 3.17 19.15
CA TRP A 347 19.56 2.96 17.84
C TRP A 347 18.89 1.81 17.07
N GLN A 348 18.64 2.03 15.77
CA GLN A 348 18.05 1.07 14.85
C GLN A 348 18.92 0.93 13.60
N TYR A 349 19.70 -0.14 13.51
CA TYR A 349 20.66 -0.35 12.41
C TYR A 349 20.08 -1.10 11.22
N ASN A 350 18.87 -1.66 11.34
CA ASN A 350 18.25 -2.53 10.32
C ASN A 350 17.91 -1.83 8.99
N MET A 351 17.72 -0.51 9.00
CA MET A 351 17.41 0.27 7.81
C MET A 351 18.57 1.12 7.30
N GLY A 352 19.71 1.10 8.00
CA GLY A 352 20.89 1.86 7.61
C GLY A 352 21.61 1.27 6.40
N ASN A 353 22.28 2.13 5.65
CA ASN A 353 23.17 1.78 4.53
C ASN A 353 24.54 2.37 4.78
N ALA A 354 25.58 1.76 4.21
CA ALA A 354 26.93 2.26 4.21
C ALA A 354 27.56 2.11 2.82
N ASP A 355 28.31 3.11 2.40
CA ASP A 355 29.18 3.02 1.24
C ASP A 355 30.61 2.76 1.72
N ILE A 356 31.14 1.58 1.43
CA ILE A 356 32.48 1.14 1.82
C ILE A 356 33.38 1.01 0.60
N LYS A 357 34.60 1.51 0.73
CA LYS A 357 35.65 1.31 -0.27
C LYS A 357 36.49 0.12 0.16
N LEU A 358 36.49 -0.93 -0.66
CA LEU A 358 37.28 -2.13 -0.43
C LEU A 358 38.26 -2.34 -1.58
N GLN A 359 39.50 -2.71 -1.23
CA GLN A 359 40.55 -3.05 -2.18
C GLN A 359 40.63 -4.55 -2.36
N PHE A 360 40.50 -5.02 -3.60
CA PHE A 360 40.68 -6.42 -3.98
C PHE A 360 41.88 -6.51 -4.93
N GLY A 361 43.01 -6.94 -4.40
CA GLY A 361 44.28 -6.93 -5.14
C GLY A 361 44.66 -5.50 -5.57
N THR A 362 44.70 -5.23 -6.87
CA THR A 362 45.06 -3.91 -7.42
C THR A 362 43.86 -3.02 -7.72
N ARG A 363 42.63 -3.50 -7.53
CA ARG A 363 41.39 -2.78 -7.87
C ARG A 363 40.63 -2.39 -6.62
N THR A 364 40.18 -1.15 -6.59
CA THR A 364 39.29 -0.63 -5.55
C THR A 364 37.86 -0.66 -6.06
N TYR A 365 36.92 -1.08 -5.22
CA TYR A 365 35.49 -1.08 -5.48
C TYR A 365 34.76 -0.30 -4.39
N GLU A 366 33.68 0.35 -4.76
CA GLU A 366 32.76 1.02 -3.84
C GLU A 366 31.52 0.12 -3.67
N LEU A 367 31.33 -0.39 -2.46
CA LEU A 367 30.24 -1.28 -2.12
C LEU A 367 29.17 -0.55 -1.32
N ASN A 368 27.93 -0.48 -1.84
CA ASN A 368 26.78 -0.05 -1.08
C ASN A 368 26.15 -1.28 -0.38
N VAL A 369 26.25 -1.30 0.94
CA VAL A 369 25.86 -2.42 1.81
C VAL A 369 24.89 -1.96 2.89
N SER A 370 24.17 -2.90 3.53
CA SER A 370 23.42 -2.59 4.75
C SER A 370 24.36 -2.36 5.94
N THR A 371 23.90 -1.64 6.97
CA THR A 371 24.71 -1.42 8.19
C THR A 371 25.13 -2.75 8.84
N TYR A 372 24.27 -3.76 8.84
CA TYR A 372 24.66 -5.09 9.35
C TYR A 372 25.72 -5.78 8.49
N GLN A 373 25.63 -5.67 7.15
CA GLN A 373 26.68 -6.17 6.26
C GLN A 373 28.00 -5.45 6.50
N MET A 374 27.97 -4.13 6.73
CA MET A 374 29.16 -3.36 7.10
C MET A 374 29.76 -3.84 8.42
N PHE A 375 28.93 -4.09 9.46
CA PHE A 375 29.43 -4.66 10.74
C PHE A 375 30.10 -6.01 10.55
N ILE A 376 29.54 -6.87 9.69
CA ILE A 376 30.15 -8.17 9.38
C ILE A 376 31.48 -7.98 8.62
N LEU A 377 31.49 -7.14 7.59
CA LEU A 377 32.68 -6.92 6.77
C LEU A 377 33.82 -6.25 7.54
N SER A 378 33.52 -5.38 8.52
CA SER A 378 34.54 -4.75 9.36
C SER A 378 35.32 -5.75 10.22
N LEU A 379 34.75 -6.92 10.54
CA LEU A 379 35.47 -7.98 11.27
C LEU A 379 36.61 -8.61 10.45
N PHE A 380 36.57 -8.49 9.13
CA PHE A 380 37.58 -9.02 8.21
C PHE A 380 38.55 -7.96 7.69
N ALA A 381 38.45 -6.69 8.18
CA ALA A 381 39.22 -5.59 7.62
C ALA A 381 40.70 -5.60 8.04
N ASP A 382 41.02 -6.09 9.25
CA ASP A 382 42.34 -5.90 9.87
C ASP A 382 43.23 -7.15 9.80
N ILE A 383 42.73 -8.29 9.32
CA ILE A 383 43.46 -9.57 9.36
C ILE A 383 43.30 -10.29 8.03
N ASP A 384 44.41 -10.44 7.31
CA ASP A 384 44.48 -11.28 6.11
C ASP A 384 44.28 -12.77 6.49
N ASP A 385 43.51 -13.49 5.67
CA ASP A 385 43.17 -14.92 5.84
C ASP A 385 42.37 -15.30 7.09
N LEU A 386 41.68 -14.35 7.70
CA LEU A 386 40.75 -14.61 8.81
C LEU A 386 39.59 -15.48 8.34
N SER A 387 39.33 -16.58 9.03
CA SER A 387 38.16 -17.44 8.84
C SER A 387 37.33 -17.49 10.12
N LEU A 388 36.12 -16.99 10.08
CA LEU A 388 35.20 -16.94 11.23
C LEU A 388 34.00 -17.87 11.00
N THR A 389 33.54 -18.53 12.05
CA THR A 389 32.31 -19.31 12.04
C THR A 389 31.09 -18.38 12.22
N THR A 390 29.89 -18.85 11.81
CA THR A 390 28.64 -18.10 12.02
C THR A 390 28.46 -17.71 13.48
N THR A 391 28.78 -18.62 14.41
CA THR A 391 28.67 -18.39 15.87
C THR A 391 29.64 -17.33 16.37
N GLU A 392 30.88 -17.31 15.89
CA GLU A 392 31.86 -16.29 16.24
C GLU A 392 31.46 -14.91 15.74
N ILE A 393 30.95 -14.83 14.49
CA ILE A 393 30.43 -13.59 13.93
C ILE A 393 29.23 -13.09 14.75
N GLN A 394 28.32 -13.99 15.17
CA GLN A 394 27.19 -13.63 16.02
C GLN A 394 27.64 -13.08 17.38
N GLN A 395 28.61 -13.74 18.02
CA GLN A 395 29.13 -13.30 19.33
C GLN A 395 29.79 -11.92 19.26
N GLN A 396 30.51 -11.62 18.17
CA GLN A 396 31.21 -10.35 18.01
C GLN A 396 30.28 -9.21 17.60
N THR A 397 29.26 -9.49 16.74
CA THR A 397 28.35 -8.45 16.24
C THR A 397 27.07 -8.32 17.07
N ARG A 398 26.72 -9.33 17.87
CA ARG A 398 25.45 -9.45 18.60
C ARG A 398 24.21 -9.32 17.72
N ILE A 399 24.35 -9.57 16.42
CA ILE A 399 23.23 -9.58 15.48
C ILE A 399 22.40 -10.86 15.71
N PRO A 400 21.06 -10.77 15.84
CA PRO A 400 20.20 -11.96 15.97
C PRO A 400 20.45 -12.94 14.83
N ILE A 401 20.50 -14.24 15.14
CA ILE A 401 20.87 -15.30 14.18
C ILE A 401 19.98 -15.30 12.93
N GLU A 402 18.68 -15.01 13.08
CA GLU A 402 17.73 -14.94 11.97
C GLU A 402 18.09 -13.86 10.95
N VAL A 403 18.59 -12.72 11.43
CA VAL A 403 19.02 -11.61 10.60
C VAL A 403 20.40 -11.87 10.03
N LEU A 404 21.33 -12.35 10.88
CA LEU A 404 22.71 -12.67 10.51
C LEU A 404 22.78 -13.66 9.35
N THR A 405 22.01 -14.74 9.43
CA THR A 405 21.92 -15.75 8.37
C THR A 405 21.58 -15.14 7.01
N ARG A 406 20.61 -14.25 6.95
CA ARG A 406 20.22 -13.56 5.71
C ARG A 406 21.30 -12.62 5.18
N GLN A 407 22.02 -11.93 6.08
CA GLN A 407 23.13 -11.06 5.67
C GLN A 407 24.31 -11.87 5.12
N LEU A 408 24.67 -12.97 5.78
CA LEU A 408 25.73 -13.88 5.32
C LEU A 408 25.37 -14.54 3.99
N GLN A 409 24.11 -14.98 3.80
CA GLN A 409 23.63 -15.48 2.50
C GLN A 409 23.80 -14.45 1.39
N SER A 410 23.51 -13.19 1.69
CA SER A 410 23.68 -12.08 0.74
C SER A 410 25.14 -11.83 0.36
N LEU A 411 26.06 -11.91 1.32
CA LEU A 411 27.49 -11.66 1.12
C LEU A 411 28.24 -12.83 0.48
N ALA A 412 27.82 -14.07 0.78
CA ALA A 412 28.56 -15.28 0.36
C ALA A 412 27.87 -16.12 -0.72
N CYS A 413 26.52 -16.14 -0.76
CA CYS A 413 25.76 -17.07 -1.61
C CYS A 413 25.02 -16.36 -2.76
N ALA A 414 24.96 -15.01 -2.77
CA ALA A 414 24.27 -14.24 -3.81
C ALA A 414 25.17 -14.00 -5.04
N LYS A 415 24.72 -13.10 -5.92
CA LYS A 415 25.41 -12.75 -7.18
C LYS A 415 26.86 -12.27 -6.97
N TYR A 416 27.07 -11.47 -5.94
CA TYR A 416 28.37 -10.92 -5.57
C TYR A 416 28.87 -11.65 -4.33
N LYS A 417 29.89 -12.50 -4.52
CA LYS A 417 30.48 -13.29 -3.45
C LYS A 417 31.66 -12.53 -2.84
N ILE A 418 31.37 -11.61 -1.94
CA ILE A 418 32.37 -10.85 -1.21
C ILE A 418 33.06 -11.70 -0.15
N LEU A 419 32.29 -12.60 0.48
CA LEU A 419 32.80 -13.63 1.38
C LEU A 419 32.76 -15.00 0.68
N SER A 420 33.73 -15.85 0.97
CA SER A 420 33.76 -17.27 0.62
C SER A 420 33.21 -18.08 1.78
N LYS A 421 32.36 -19.06 1.49
CA LYS A 421 31.71 -19.92 2.49
C LYS A 421 32.22 -21.37 2.35
N THR A 422 32.57 -22.00 3.46
CA THR A 422 32.93 -23.40 3.53
C THR A 422 32.08 -24.11 4.59
N PRO A 423 31.30 -25.17 4.24
CA PRO A 423 31.09 -25.76 2.91
C PRO A 423 30.31 -24.89 1.95
N ALA A 424 30.52 -25.06 0.64
CA ALA A 424 29.81 -24.33 -0.39
C ALA A 424 28.35 -24.82 -0.51
N SER A 425 27.44 -24.23 0.26
CA SER A 425 25.99 -24.49 0.23
C SER A 425 25.21 -23.18 0.22
N ARG A 426 23.92 -23.24 -0.12
CA ARG A 426 23.05 -22.05 -0.11
C ARG A 426 22.61 -21.68 1.30
N ASP A 427 22.45 -22.67 2.15
CA ASP A 427 21.99 -22.49 3.53
C ASP A 427 23.18 -22.22 4.44
N VAL A 428 22.97 -21.43 5.49
CA VAL A 428 23.98 -21.03 6.45
C VAL A 428 23.73 -21.77 7.76
N GLY A 429 24.66 -22.64 8.11
CA GLY A 429 24.66 -23.36 9.38
C GLY A 429 25.50 -22.65 10.47
N PRO A 430 25.36 -23.05 11.74
CA PRO A 430 26.07 -22.42 12.86
C PRO A 430 27.61 -22.59 12.80
N ASN A 431 28.08 -23.69 12.21
CA ASN A 431 29.51 -24.04 12.13
C ASN A 431 30.15 -23.71 10.76
N ASP A 432 29.38 -23.07 9.85
CA ASP A 432 29.91 -22.70 8.55
C ASP A 432 30.95 -21.59 8.70
N LYS A 433 32.05 -21.74 7.96
CA LYS A 433 33.17 -20.80 7.99
C LYS A 433 33.09 -19.81 6.84
N PHE A 434 33.35 -18.55 7.16
CA PHE A 434 33.38 -17.44 6.22
C PHE A 434 34.77 -16.82 6.22
N ALA A 435 35.29 -16.54 5.03
CA ALA A 435 36.57 -15.84 4.82
C ALA A 435 36.40 -14.76 3.74
N PHE A 436 37.25 -13.77 3.76
CA PHE A 436 37.23 -12.71 2.74
C PHE A 436 37.66 -13.27 1.37
N ASN A 437 36.94 -12.89 0.30
CA ASN A 437 37.23 -13.43 -1.04
C ASN A 437 38.17 -12.50 -1.80
N ASN A 438 39.47 -12.67 -1.61
CA ASN A 438 40.52 -11.90 -2.28
C ASN A 438 40.50 -11.99 -3.82
N ASN A 439 39.86 -13.01 -4.38
CA ASN A 439 39.76 -13.22 -5.82
C ASN A 439 38.53 -12.57 -6.47
N PHE A 440 37.79 -11.71 -5.74
CA PHE A 440 36.62 -11.03 -6.24
C PHE A 440 36.96 -10.14 -7.44
N LYS A 441 36.17 -10.26 -8.52
CA LYS A 441 36.28 -9.43 -9.72
C LYS A 441 34.91 -9.02 -10.21
N SER A 442 34.72 -7.76 -10.52
CA SER A 442 33.52 -7.22 -11.14
C SER A 442 33.87 -6.22 -12.25
N ALA A 443 32.99 -6.10 -13.23
CA ALA A 443 33.09 -5.07 -14.27
C ALA A 443 32.66 -3.68 -13.76
N GLN A 444 31.82 -3.64 -12.72
CA GLN A 444 31.29 -2.41 -12.16
C GLN A 444 32.18 -1.92 -11.00
N TYR A 445 32.52 -0.64 -10.98
CA TYR A 445 33.24 -0.01 -9.88
C TYR A 445 32.36 0.14 -8.63
N ARG A 446 31.13 0.64 -8.83
CA ARG A 446 30.13 0.80 -7.76
C ARG A 446 29.14 -0.36 -7.78
N ILE A 447 29.10 -1.10 -6.69
CA ILE A 447 28.30 -2.33 -6.58
C ILE A 447 27.36 -2.20 -5.40
N ARG A 448 26.08 -2.39 -5.64
CA ARG A 448 25.08 -2.53 -4.58
C ARG A 448 24.86 -3.99 -4.25
N ILE A 449 25.09 -4.35 -2.98
CA ILE A 449 24.83 -5.70 -2.47
C ILE A 449 23.37 -5.73 -1.98
N PRO A 450 22.48 -6.45 -2.68
CA PRO A 450 21.11 -6.56 -2.22
C PRO A 450 21.09 -7.42 -0.95
N VAL A 451 20.45 -6.94 0.10
CA VAL A 451 20.09 -7.82 1.22
C VAL A 451 19.12 -8.88 0.66
N VAL A 452 19.31 -10.15 1.02
CA VAL A 452 18.29 -11.19 0.81
C VAL A 452 17.15 -10.86 1.77
N ALA A 453 16.40 -9.87 1.44
CA ALA A 453 15.35 -9.35 2.27
C ALA A 453 14.08 -9.22 1.45
N ALA A 454 12.99 -9.26 2.16
CA ALA A 454 11.70 -8.82 1.71
C ALA A 454 11.82 -7.68 0.68
N LYS A 455 11.81 -8.05 -0.61
CA LYS A 455 11.71 -7.07 -1.69
C LYS A 455 10.39 -6.35 -1.50
N ALA A 456 10.33 -5.07 -1.82
CA ALA A 456 9.07 -4.39 -2.05
C ALA A 456 8.36 -5.13 -3.21
N SER A 457 7.47 -6.00 -2.88
CA SER A 457 6.74 -6.89 -3.79
C SER A 457 5.40 -7.16 -3.13
N VAL A 458 4.46 -7.58 -3.92
CA VAL A 458 3.19 -8.13 -3.46
C VAL A 458 3.46 -9.12 -2.31
N GLU A 459 2.85 -8.89 -1.16
CA GLU A 459 3.03 -9.71 0.03
C GLU A 459 2.68 -11.19 -0.23
N THR A 460 3.39 -12.08 0.44
CA THR A 460 3.00 -13.49 0.52
C THR A 460 1.72 -13.63 1.34
N GLU A 461 0.97 -14.72 1.18
CA GLU A 461 -0.27 -14.93 1.96
C GLU A 461 -0.02 -14.96 3.47
N LYS A 462 1.17 -15.42 3.90
CA LYS A 462 1.56 -15.40 5.32
C LYS A 462 1.79 -13.96 5.81
N GLU A 463 2.56 -13.17 5.09
CA GLU A 463 2.80 -11.75 5.41
C GLU A 463 1.51 -10.96 5.39
N LYS A 464 0.63 -11.21 4.41
CA LYS A 464 -0.71 -10.62 4.34
C LYS A 464 -1.56 -10.95 5.57
N SER A 465 -1.53 -12.22 6.02
CA SER A 465 -2.25 -12.63 7.24
C SER A 465 -1.75 -11.89 8.47
N GLU A 466 -0.43 -11.72 8.60
CA GLU A 466 0.20 -10.97 9.69
C GLU A 466 -0.15 -9.47 9.63
N SER A 467 -0.08 -8.86 8.44
CA SER A 467 -0.49 -7.46 8.21
C SER A 467 -1.96 -7.25 8.52
N MET A 468 -2.84 -8.16 8.08
CA MET A 468 -4.29 -8.08 8.37
C MET A 468 -4.60 -8.27 9.85
N ALA A 469 -3.85 -9.12 10.56
CA ALA A 469 -3.99 -9.26 12.02
C ALA A 469 -3.58 -7.98 12.75
N ALA A 470 -2.48 -7.34 12.34
CA ALA A 470 -2.05 -6.05 12.89
C ALA A 470 -3.08 -4.94 12.64
N ILE A 471 -3.62 -4.85 11.41
CA ILE A 471 -4.69 -3.91 11.06
C ILE A 471 -5.95 -4.20 11.90
N GLY A 472 -6.29 -5.48 12.09
CA GLY A 472 -7.43 -5.90 12.93
C GLY A 472 -7.31 -5.41 14.37
N LEU A 473 -6.11 -5.49 14.94
CA LEU A 473 -5.83 -4.97 16.28
C LEU A 473 -5.94 -3.43 16.34
N GLU A 474 -5.39 -2.72 15.35
CA GLU A 474 -5.55 -1.26 15.28
C GLU A 474 -7.02 -0.86 15.12
N ARG A 475 -7.81 -1.56 14.30
CA ARG A 475 -9.26 -1.34 14.15
C ARG A 475 -10.00 -1.48 15.47
N GLN A 476 -9.64 -2.49 16.26
CA GLN A 476 -10.21 -2.69 17.57
C GLN A 476 -10.03 -1.46 18.48
N TYR A 477 -8.81 -0.94 18.58
CA TYR A 477 -8.53 0.25 19.38
C TYR A 477 -9.26 1.50 18.86
N VAL A 478 -9.35 1.66 17.55
CA VAL A 478 -10.07 2.78 16.93
C VAL A 478 -11.56 2.70 17.23
N VAL A 479 -12.17 1.52 17.17
CA VAL A 479 -13.58 1.29 17.54
C VAL A 479 -13.82 1.57 19.03
N GLU A 480 -12.98 1.04 19.92
CA GLU A 480 -13.06 1.31 21.36
C GLU A 480 -12.98 2.82 21.66
N ALA A 481 -12.03 3.52 21.04
CA ALA A 481 -11.88 4.97 21.20
C ALA A 481 -13.10 5.76 20.67
N ALA A 482 -13.71 5.32 19.56
CA ALA A 482 -14.92 5.93 19.02
C ALA A 482 -16.11 5.72 19.96
N ILE A 483 -16.31 4.50 20.47
CA ILE A 483 -17.37 4.18 21.44
C ILE A 483 -17.22 5.04 22.70
N VAL A 484 -16.02 5.11 23.28
CA VAL A 484 -15.77 5.92 24.48
C VAL A 484 -16.06 7.40 24.21
N ARG A 485 -15.66 7.95 23.06
CA ARG A 485 -15.91 9.35 22.70
C ARG A 485 -17.41 9.64 22.59
N ILE A 486 -18.18 8.77 21.93
CA ILE A 486 -19.62 8.89 21.78
C ILE A 486 -20.30 8.83 23.15
N MET A 487 -19.95 7.81 23.94
CA MET A 487 -20.57 7.58 25.24
C MET A 487 -20.20 8.65 26.27
N LYS A 488 -18.97 9.16 26.23
CA LYS A 488 -18.56 10.31 27.07
C LYS A 488 -19.42 11.55 26.82
N THR A 489 -19.79 11.77 25.56
CA THR A 489 -20.62 12.93 25.17
C THR A 489 -22.11 12.70 25.48
N ARG A 490 -22.62 11.52 25.19
CA ARG A 490 -24.06 11.20 25.28
C ARG A 490 -24.49 10.71 26.66
N LYS A 491 -23.57 10.17 27.45
CA LYS A 491 -23.74 9.55 28.78
C LYS A 491 -24.56 8.26 28.77
N GLN A 492 -25.65 8.20 28.03
CA GLN A 492 -26.51 7.02 27.88
C GLN A 492 -26.89 6.85 26.39
N MET A 493 -26.93 5.61 25.92
CA MET A 493 -27.32 5.30 24.54
C MET A 493 -27.79 3.84 24.39
N VAL A 494 -28.79 3.63 23.56
CA VAL A 494 -29.28 2.29 23.19
C VAL A 494 -28.31 1.63 22.19
N HIS A 495 -28.19 0.31 22.27
CA HIS A 495 -27.25 -0.49 21.44
C HIS A 495 -27.32 -0.17 19.95
N GLU A 496 -28.51 -0.14 19.37
CA GLU A 496 -28.69 0.11 17.93
C GLU A 496 -28.24 1.52 17.51
N GLN A 497 -28.53 2.51 18.33
CA GLN A 497 -28.09 3.89 18.09
C GLN A 497 -26.58 4.03 18.21
N LEU A 498 -25.98 3.36 19.22
CA LEU A 498 -24.53 3.36 19.40
C LEU A 498 -23.82 2.71 18.21
N VAL A 499 -24.31 1.56 17.73
CA VAL A 499 -23.77 0.87 16.55
C VAL A 499 -23.83 1.77 15.31
N THR A 500 -25.00 2.40 15.07
CA THR A 500 -25.21 3.30 13.92
C THR A 500 -24.26 4.50 13.97
N GLU A 501 -24.11 5.12 15.15
CA GLU A 501 -23.24 6.28 15.31
C GLU A 501 -21.75 5.92 15.15
N VAL A 502 -21.33 4.76 15.67
CA VAL A 502 -19.96 4.24 15.47
C VAL A 502 -19.68 3.98 14.00
N ILE A 503 -20.60 3.31 13.27
CA ILE A 503 -20.47 3.07 11.84
C ILE A 503 -20.35 4.40 11.09
N LYS A 504 -21.22 5.37 11.40
CA LYS A 504 -21.21 6.69 10.77
C LYS A 504 -19.87 7.42 10.96
N GLN A 505 -19.30 7.39 12.17
CA GLN A 505 -18.03 8.06 12.44
C GLN A 505 -16.83 7.38 11.77
N LEU A 506 -16.87 6.06 11.59
CA LEU A 506 -15.73 5.29 11.07
C LEU A 506 -15.83 4.95 9.58
N SER A 507 -16.99 5.12 8.95
CA SER A 507 -17.24 4.82 7.53
C SER A 507 -16.28 5.51 6.56
N ALA A 508 -15.80 6.70 6.91
CA ALA A 508 -14.82 7.43 6.10
C ALA A 508 -13.43 6.73 6.07
N ARG A 509 -13.13 5.86 7.05
CA ARG A 509 -11.83 5.19 7.19
C ARG A 509 -11.90 3.70 6.90
N PHE A 510 -12.85 3.01 7.50
CA PHE A 510 -13.19 1.62 7.24
C PHE A 510 -14.61 1.32 7.74
N LEU A 511 -15.22 0.25 7.22
CA LEU A 511 -16.55 -0.18 7.66
C LEU A 511 -16.42 -1.21 8.79
N PRO A 512 -16.70 -0.83 10.07
CA PRO A 512 -16.59 -1.76 11.16
C PRO A 512 -17.71 -2.81 11.11
N THR A 513 -17.37 -4.08 11.31
CA THR A 513 -18.38 -5.14 11.38
C THR A 513 -19.17 -5.05 12.69
N PRO A 514 -20.48 -5.38 12.69
CA PRO A 514 -21.27 -5.41 13.92
C PRO A 514 -20.69 -6.31 15.01
N LYS A 515 -20.03 -7.41 14.59
CA LYS A 515 -19.31 -8.32 15.48
C LYS A 515 -18.17 -7.61 16.23
N LEU A 516 -17.33 -6.87 15.51
CA LEU A 516 -16.21 -6.11 16.10
C LEU A 516 -16.70 -5.05 17.08
N ILE A 517 -17.79 -4.33 16.74
CA ILE A 517 -18.39 -3.33 17.63
C ILE A 517 -18.91 -4.00 18.92
N LYS A 518 -19.62 -5.13 18.79
CA LYS A 518 -20.14 -5.88 19.95
C LYS A 518 -19.03 -6.39 20.88
N GLU A 519 -17.96 -6.95 20.31
CA GLU A 519 -16.79 -7.41 21.07
C GLU A 519 -16.08 -6.23 21.77
N SER A 520 -15.97 -5.08 21.11
CA SER A 520 -15.37 -3.88 21.69
C SER A 520 -16.20 -3.30 22.82
N ILE A 521 -17.55 -3.32 22.70
CA ILE A 521 -18.45 -2.96 23.80
C ILE A 521 -18.25 -3.91 24.99
N GLY A 522 -18.15 -5.22 24.77
CA GLY A 522 -17.88 -6.21 25.83
C GLY A 522 -16.60 -5.89 26.60
N ARG A 523 -15.50 -5.67 25.87
CA ARG A 523 -14.21 -5.30 26.50
C ARG A 523 -14.25 -3.98 27.27
N LEU A 524 -15.03 -2.99 26.81
CA LEU A 524 -15.20 -1.73 27.53
C LEU A 524 -16.06 -1.89 28.78
N ILE A 525 -16.99 -2.84 28.79
CA ILE A 525 -17.73 -3.22 30.01
C ILE A 525 -16.79 -3.91 30.99
N ASP A 526 -15.99 -4.88 30.56
CA ASP A 526 -15.00 -5.59 31.38
C ASP A 526 -13.96 -4.66 31.99
N ARG A 527 -13.64 -3.53 31.32
CA ARG A 527 -12.74 -2.48 31.83
C ARG A 527 -13.44 -1.36 32.57
N GLU A 528 -14.73 -1.49 32.89
CA GLU A 528 -15.53 -0.53 33.65
C GLU A 528 -15.68 0.87 33.04
N TYR A 529 -15.50 0.99 31.71
CA TYR A 529 -15.81 2.23 30.97
C TYR A 529 -17.31 2.37 30.71
N LEU A 530 -18.00 1.24 30.52
CA LEU A 530 -19.41 1.15 30.21
C LEU A 530 -20.10 0.17 31.15
N GLN A 531 -21.39 0.41 31.45
CA GLN A 531 -22.25 -0.51 32.16
C GLN A 531 -23.58 -0.65 31.43
N ARG A 532 -24.18 -1.85 31.49
CA ARG A 532 -25.57 -2.03 31.06
C ARG A 532 -26.50 -1.45 32.11
N SER A 533 -27.58 -0.79 31.68
CA SER A 533 -28.59 -0.35 32.63
C SER A 533 -29.24 -1.57 33.32
N PRO A 534 -29.49 -1.50 34.65
CA PRO A 534 -30.22 -2.55 35.34
C PRO A 534 -31.66 -2.72 34.85
N ASP A 535 -32.28 -1.63 34.37
CA ASP A 535 -33.69 -1.61 33.96
C ASP A 535 -33.88 -2.04 32.50
N ASP A 536 -32.87 -1.78 31.61
CA ASP A 536 -32.89 -2.17 30.21
C ASP A 536 -31.51 -2.68 29.74
N PRO A 537 -31.35 -3.97 29.48
CA PRO A 537 -30.06 -4.54 29.01
C PRO A 537 -29.58 -4.01 27.66
N ARG A 538 -30.42 -3.32 26.89
CA ARG A 538 -30.07 -2.67 25.61
C ARG A 538 -29.50 -1.28 25.79
N LEU A 539 -29.65 -0.67 26.97
CA LEU A 539 -29.16 0.67 27.30
C LEU A 539 -27.79 0.58 27.93
N TYR A 540 -26.84 1.35 27.45
CA TYR A 540 -25.51 1.50 28.03
C TYR A 540 -25.34 2.84 28.70
N ASN A 541 -24.70 2.83 29.85
CA ASN A 541 -24.31 3.99 30.65
C ASN A 541 -22.80 4.16 30.62
N TYR A 542 -22.32 5.39 30.51
CA TYR A 542 -20.91 5.72 30.62
C TYR A 542 -20.52 5.90 32.11
N LEU A 543 -19.47 5.20 32.55
CA LEU A 543 -19.02 5.20 33.94
C LEU A 543 -17.83 6.13 34.19
N ALA A 544 -16.90 6.24 33.25
CA ALA A 544 -15.63 6.98 33.43
C ALA A 544 -15.71 8.48 33.09
#